data_7cdde2203afd603448cf649227af441d
#
_entry.id   7cdde2203afd603448cf649227af441d
#
_cell.length_a   1.000
_cell.length_b   1.000
_cell.length_c   1.000
_cell.angle_alpha   90.00
_cell.angle_beta   90.00
_cell.angle_gamma   90.00
#
_symmetry.space_group_name_H-M   'P 1'
#
loop_
_entity.id
_entity.type
_entity.pdbx_description
1 polymer ?
#
loop_
_entity_poly.entity_id
_entity_poly.type
_entity_poly.pdbx_seq_one_letter_code
_entity_poly.pdbx_strand_id
1 'polypeptide(L)'
;DDVESRGLGDVYKRQVDTPSAKTPSQLMQWPVQIKLVPVNAPYFDGADLLVAADCTAYACGSFYSDFMTGKITVIGCPKLDATDYSEKLGEIVKRNNIRSITVARMEVPCCGGIEHAVRKAVTDSGKNIPVAVRIITTDGNVI
;
A
#
# COMPACT_ATOMS: atom_id res chain seq x y z
N ASP A 1 -32.61 8.52 14.29
CA ASP A 1 -31.58 8.55 14.27
C ASP A 1 -30.80 9.36 15.01
N ASP A 2 -30.95 9.51 16.07
CA ASP A 2 -30.07 10.34 16.50
C ASP A 2 -28.81 9.78 16.92
N VAL A 3 -28.68 8.50 17.16
CA VAL A 3 -27.39 7.96 17.30
C VAL A 3 -26.74 7.86 16.00
N GLU A 4 -27.47 7.34 15.02
CA GLU A 4 -26.99 7.41 13.75
C GLU A 4 -26.83 8.77 13.34
N SER A 5 -27.79 9.60 13.60
CA SER A 5 -27.70 10.92 13.12
C SER A 5 -26.79 11.71 13.98
N ARG A 6 -26.51 11.31 15.21
CA ARG A 6 -25.47 11.96 15.87
C ARG A 6 -24.13 11.57 15.35
N GLY A 7 -23.89 10.29 15.12
CA GLY A 7 -22.69 9.83 14.53
C GLY A 7 -22.53 10.35 13.12
N LEU A 8 -23.54 10.16 12.30
CA LEU A 8 -23.49 10.62 10.92
C LEU A 8 -23.61 12.12 10.86
N GLY A 9 -24.41 12.72 11.70
CA GLY A 9 -24.59 14.15 11.71
C GLY A 9 -23.36 14.90 12.14
N ASP A 10 -22.61 14.40 13.08
CA ASP A 10 -21.39 15.05 13.49
C ASP A 10 -20.30 14.94 12.43
N VAL A 11 -20.19 13.80 11.80
CA VAL A 11 -19.24 13.64 10.69
C VAL A 11 -19.63 14.53 9.53
N TYR A 12 -20.92 14.55 9.21
CA TYR A 12 -21.41 15.35 8.11
C TYR A 12 -21.25 16.84 8.39
N LYS A 13 -21.49 17.26 9.61
CA LYS A 13 -21.29 18.61 10.00
C LYS A 13 -19.85 19.04 9.90
N ARG A 14 -18.91 18.19 10.28
CA ARG A 14 -17.52 18.50 10.13
C ARG A 14 -17.12 18.65 8.69
N GLN A 15 -17.69 17.84 7.80
CA GLN A 15 -17.43 17.98 6.39
C GLN A 15 -17.99 19.26 5.81
N VAL A 16 -19.14 19.70 6.30
CA VAL A 16 -19.77 20.91 5.82
C VAL A 16 -19.14 22.16 6.41
N ASP A 17 -18.86 22.12 7.73
CA ASP A 17 -18.39 23.29 8.44
C ASP A 17 -16.91 23.54 8.26
N THR A 18 -16.13 22.52 7.95
CA THR A 18 -14.70 22.64 7.76
C THR A 18 -14.38 22.63 6.28
N PRO A 19 -13.91 23.76 5.73
CA PRO A 19 -13.54 23.75 4.32
C PRO A 19 -12.49 22.66 4.11
N SER A 20 -12.80 21.71 3.25
CA SER A 20 -11.85 20.66 2.98
C SER A 20 -10.81 21.19 2.03
N ALA A 21 -9.60 21.34 2.52
CA ALA A 21 -8.47 21.52 1.65
C ALA A 21 -8.25 20.21 0.90
N LYS A 22 -8.09 20.27 -0.40
CA LYS A 22 -7.78 19.08 -1.17
C LYS A 22 -6.38 18.62 -0.82
N THR A 23 -6.27 17.35 -0.42
CA THR A 23 -4.97 16.74 -0.20
C THR A 23 -4.41 16.30 -1.56
N PRO A 24 -3.24 16.76 -1.95
CA PRO A 24 -2.68 16.33 -3.23
C PRO A 24 -2.36 14.85 -3.21
N SER A 25 -2.56 14.19 -4.33
CA SER A 25 -2.19 12.79 -4.48
C SER A 25 -0.69 12.63 -4.42
N GLN A 26 -0.24 11.57 -3.76
CA GLN A 26 1.17 11.20 -3.71
C GLN A 26 1.50 10.10 -4.72
N LEU A 27 0.53 9.70 -5.53
CA LEU A 27 0.75 8.67 -6.52
C LEU A 27 1.62 9.19 -7.66
N MET A 28 2.69 8.47 -7.96
CA MET A 28 3.69 8.91 -8.94
C MET A 28 3.68 8.08 -10.22
N GLN A 29 2.82 7.08 -10.31
CA GLN A 29 2.77 6.24 -11.50
C GLN A 29 1.38 5.61 -11.66
N TRP A 30 1.13 5.05 -12.82
CA TRP A 30 -0.08 4.31 -13.13
C TRP A 30 0.27 3.20 -14.12
N PRO A 31 -0.28 1.98 -14.00
CA PRO A 31 -1.28 1.51 -13.04
C PRO A 31 -0.67 1.22 -11.67
N VAL A 32 -1.52 0.92 -10.66
CA VAL A 32 -1.05 0.63 -9.29
C VAL A 32 -1.17 -0.84 -8.92
N GLN A 33 -2.07 -1.60 -9.55
CA GLN A 33 -2.27 -3.00 -9.18
C GLN A 33 -1.04 -3.83 -9.56
N ILE A 34 -0.59 -4.67 -8.62
CA ILE A 34 0.58 -5.51 -8.84
C ILE A 34 0.47 -6.31 -10.13
N LYS A 35 -0.72 -6.84 -10.41
CA LYS A 35 -0.93 -7.67 -11.59
C LYS A 35 -0.87 -6.88 -12.89
N LEU A 36 -1.01 -5.58 -12.85
CA LEU A 36 -1.10 -4.74 -14.04
C LEU A 36 0.16 -3.96 -14.36
N VAL A 37 1.02 -3.70 -13.37
CA VAL A 37 2.21 -2.89 -13.61
C VAL A 37 3.20 -3.63 -14.52
N PRO A 38 3.89 -2.93 -15.43
CA PRO A 38 4.95 -3.56 -16.20
C PRO A 38 6.13 -3.88 -15.30
N VAL A 39 6.77 -5.03 -15.50
CA VAL A 39 7.85 -5.46 -14.61
C VAL A 39 9.14 -4.65 -14.77
N ASN A 40 9.30 -3.97 -15.90
CA ASN A 40 10.52 -3.23 -16.20
C ASN A 40 10.26 -1.76 -16.49
N ALA A 41 9.26 -1.17 -15.84
CA ALA A 41 8.94 0.23 -16.04
C ALA A 41 10.08 1.12 -15.51
N PRO A 42 10.37 2.24 -16.19
CA PRO A 42 11.48 3.12 -15.78
C PRO A 42 11.35 3.69 -14.37
N TYR A 43 10.11 3.88 -13.88
CA TYR A 43 9.91 4.45 -12.56
C TYR A 43 10.35 3.54 -11.42
N PHE A 44 10.63 2.27 -11.68
CA PHE A 44 11.17 1.38 -10.65
C PHE A 44 12.65 1.58 -10.39
N ASP A 45 13.38 2.21 -11.32
CA ASP A 45 14.82 2.36 -11.16
C ASP A 45 15.16 3.32 -10.02
N GLY A 46 15.92 2.84 -9.05
CA GLY A 46 16.27 3.63 -7.87
C GLY A 46 15.11 3.86 -6.91
N ALA A 47 14.01 3.14 -7.06
CA ALA A 47 12.81 3.41 -6.29
C ALA A 47 12.85 2.87 -4.88
N ASP A 48 12.24 3.64 -3.98
CA ASP A 48 11.73 3.11 -2.71
C ASP A 48 10.32 2.61 -3.00
N LEU A 49 10.12 1.31 -2.90
CA LEU A 49 8.89 0.66 -3.32
C LEU A 49 7.95 0.47 -2.13
N LEU A 50 6.69 0.84 -2.31
CA LEU A 50 5.64 0.53 -1.34
C LEU A 50 4.77 -0.56 -1.92
N VAL A 51 4.65 -1.68 -1.21
CA VAL A 51 3.74 -2.76 -1.57
C VAL A 51 2.65 -2.78 -0.51
N ALA A 52 1.44 -2.39 -0.89
CA ALA A 52 0.37 -2.17 0.06
C ALA A 52 -0.82 -3.08 -0.22
N ALA A 53 -1.44 -3.58 0.84
CA ALA A 53 -2.72 -4.29 0.72
C ALA A 53 -3.80 -3.29 0.31
N ASP A 54 -4.76 -3.74 -0.49
CA ASP A 54 -5.81 -2.88 -1.05
C ASP A 54 -6.53 -2.03 -0.01
N CYS A 55 -6.72 -2.56 1.19
CA CYS A 55 -7.52 -1.89 2.21
C CYS A 55 -6.77 -0.85 3.02
N THR A 56 -5.44 -0.79 2.93
CA THR A 56 -4.64 0.04 3.84
C THR A 56 -4.90 1.53 3.67
N ALA A 57 -5.01 1.99 2.45
CA ALA A 57 -5.26 3.42 2.19
C ALA A 57 -6.64 3.85 2.67
N TYR A 58 -7.60 2.93 2.66
CA TYR A 58 -8.95 3.23 3.15
C TYR A 58 -9.01 3.26 4.67
N ALA A 59 -8.20 2.45 5.33
CA ALA A 59 -8.20 2.37 6.79
C ALA A 59 -7.39 3.49 7.44
N CYS A 60 -6.30 3.91 6.82
CA CYS A 60 -5.37 4.87 7.39
C CYS A 60 -5.59 6.25 6.77
N GLY A 61 -6.10 7.20 7.55
CA GLY A 61 -6.42 8.53 7.02
C GLY A 61 -5.23 9.33 6.52
N SER A 62 -4.04 9.06 7.05
CA SER A 62 -2.83 9.75 6.64
C SER A 62 -1.96 8.91 5.70
N PHE A 63 -2.56 7.97 5.00
CA PHE A 63 -1.82 7.00 4.19
C PHE A 63 -0.93 7.67 3.14
N TYR A 64 -1.43 8.70 2.47
CA TYR A 64 -0.66 9.38 1.45
C TYR A 64 0.65 9.95 2.01
N SER A 65 0.55 10.72 3.08
CA SER A 65 1.74 11.37 3.64
C SER A 65 2.65 10.41 4.37
N ASP A 66 2.07 9.42 5.08
CA ASP A 66 2.87 8.55 5.92
C ASP A 66 3.53 7.40 5.15
N PHE A 67 2.90 6.96 4.07
CA PHE A 67 3.37 5.76 3.37
C PHE A 67 3.77 6.01 1.92
N MET A 68 3.03 6.85 1.19
CA MET A 68 3.23 6.96 -0.26
C MET A 68 4.24 8.02 -0.68
N THR A 69 4.47 9.05 0.15
CA THR A 69 5.34 10.15 -0.23
C THR A 69 6.73 9.65 -0.60
N GLY A 70 7.19 9.99 -1.78
CA GLY A 70 8.51 9.62 -2.27
C GLY A 70 8.66 8.15 -2.68
N LYS A 71 7.58 7.39 -2.75
CA LYS A 71 7.63 5.97 -3.07
C LYS A 71 6.84 5.64 -4.32
N ILE A 72 7.28 4.60 -5.00
CA ILE A 72 6.49 3.99 -6.07
C ILE A 72 5.58 2.97 -5.41
N THR A 73 4.28 3.06 -5.67
CA THR A 73 3.28 2.28 -4.94
C THR A 73 2.64 1.22 -5.84
N VAL A 74 2.63 -0.03 -5.37
CA VAL A 74 1.85 -1.10 -5.99
C VAL A 74 0.96 -1.72 -4.92
N ILE A 75 -0.24 -2.11 -5.32
CA ILE A 75 -1.24 -2.63 -4.38
C ILE A 75 -1.80 -3.96 -4.85
N GLY A 76 -2.37 -4.69 -3.91
CA GLY A 76 -3.03 -5.94 -4.23
C GLY A 76 -3.69 -6.57 -3.01
N CYS A 77 -4.48 -7.59 -3.26
CA CYS A 77 -5.08 -8.41 -2.21
C CYS A 77 -4.95 -9.87 -2.63
N PRO A 78 -4.05 -10.63 -1.97
CA PRO A 78 -3.84 -12.03 -2.38
C PRO A 78 -5.10 -12.87 -2.28
N LYS A 79 -5.98 -12.55 -1.34
CA LYS A 79 -7.21 -13.29 -1.16
C LYS A 79 -8.20 -13.03 -2.28
N LEU A 80 -8.42 -11.76 -2.65
CA LEU A 80 -9.34 -11.43 -3.73
C LEU A 80 -8.82 -11.88 -5.08
N ASP A 81 -7.53 -11.71 -5.32
CA ASP A 81 -6.93 -12.11 -6.58
C ASP A 81 -6.66 -13.60 -6.65
N ALA A 82 -6.77 -14.30 -5.53
CA ALA A 82 -6.47 -15.74 -5.43
C ALA A 82 -5.11 -16.05 -6.04
N THR A 83 -4.10 -15.23 -5.72
CA THR A 83 -2.80 -15.36 -6.35
C THR A 83 -1.69 -15.12 -5.33
N ASP A 84 -0.53 -15.70 -5.63
CA ASP A 84 0.71 -15.43 -4.93
C ASP A 84 1.49 -14.42 -5.77
N TYR A 85 1.69 -13.23 -5.25
CA TYR A 85 2.38 -12.16 -5.97
C TYR A 85 3.90 -12.32 -6.01
N SER A 86 4.46 -13.35 -5.37
CA SER A 86 5.91 -13.47 -5.24
C SER A 86 6.61 -13.55 -6.58
N GLU A 87 6.00 -14.19 -7.57
CA GLU A 87 6.60 -14.28 -8.90
C GLU A 87 6.69 -12.90 -9.56
N LYS A 88 5.57 -12.18 -9.58
CA LYS A 88 5.53 -10.85 -10.20
C LYS A 88 6.44 -9.88 -9.48
N LEU A 89 6.36 -9.84 -8.16
CA LEU A 89 7.22 -8.97 -7.36
C LEU A 89 8.69 -9.37 -7.52
N GLY A 90 8.95 -10.67 -7.63
CA GLY A 90 10.29 -11.17 -7.87
C GLY A 90 10.87 -10.65 -9.17
N GLU A 91 10.07 -10.61 -10.24
CA GLU A 91 10.51 -10.07 -11.51
C GLU A 91 10.78 -8.57 -11.41
N ILE A 92 9.94 -7.83 -10.72
CA ILE A 92 10.15 -6.40 -10.53
C ILE A 92 11.45 -6.15 -9.78
N VAL A 93 11.69 -6.88 -8.71
CA VAL A 93 12.90 -6.72 -7.90
C VAL A 93 14.13 -7.12 -8.70
N LYS A 94 14.03 -8.22 -9.46
CA LYS A 94 15.17 -8.75 -10.20
C LYS A 94 15.57 -7.83 -11.36
N ARG A 95 14.60 -7.25 -12.02
CA ARG A 95 14.84 -6.48 -13.26
C ARG A 95 15.14 -5.01 -13.00
N ASN A 96 14.93 -4.52 -11.78
CA ASN A 96 15.06 -3.10 -11.49
C ASN A 96 15.96 -2.88 -10.27
N ASN A 97 16.51 -1.68 -10.17
CA ASN A 97 17.34 -1.30 -9.04
C ASN A 97 16.43 -0.75 -7.93
N ILE A 98 15.77 -1.64 -7.20
CA ILE A 98 14.90 -1.26 -6.08
C ILE A 98 15.76 -0.97 -4.86
N ARG A 99 15.58 0.22 -4.27
CA ARG A 99 16.42 0.68 -3.17
C ARG A 99 15.92 0.18 -1.82
N SER A 100 14.63 0.13 -1.64
CA SER A 100 14.01 -0.38 -0.41
C SER A 100 12.59 -0.81 -0.68
N ILE A 101 12.02 -1.63 0.20
CA ILE A 101 10.62 -2.03 0.10
C ILE A 101 9.96 -1.81 1.45
N THR A 102 8.80 -1.15 1.44
CA THR A 102 7.94 -1.05 2.61
C THR A 102 6.67 -1.83 2.29
N VAL A 103 6.29 -2.71 3.20
CA VAL A 103 5.02 -3.44 3.10
C VAL A 103 4.03 -2.78 4.04
N ALA A 104 2.88 -2.37 3.51
CA ALA A 104 1.77 -1.88 4.34
C ALA A 104 0.66 -2.92 4.29
N ARG A 105 0.33 -3.49 5.44
CA ARG A 105 -0.68 -4.53 5.51
C ARG A 105 -1.63 -4.27 6.67
N MET A 106 -2.83 -4.82 6.56
CA MET A 106 -3.77 -4.78 7.67
C MET A 106 -3.41 -5.83 8.73
N GLU A 107 -3.93 -5.65 9.93
CA GLU A 107 -3.71 -6.60 11.02
C GLU A 107 -4.42 -7.94 10.80
N VAL A 108 -5.37 -7.99 9.86
CA VAL A 108 -6.15 -9.21 9.63
C VAL A 108 -5.30 -10.27 8.91
N PRO A 109 -5.58 -11.56 9.17
CA PRO A 109 -4.72 -12.63 8.64
C PRO A 109 -4.62 -12.69 7.12
N CYS A 110 -5.66 -12.27 6.41
CA CYS A 110 -5.67 -12.35 4.95
C CYS A 110 -4.60 -11.46 4.30
N CYS A 111 -4.06 -10.49 5.01
CA CYS A 111 -3.01 -9.62 4.50
C CYS A 111 -1.60 -10.19 4.70
N GLY A 112 -1.46 -11.28 5.46
CA GLY A 112 -0.15 -11.90 5.69
C GLY A 112 0.49 -12.41 4.41
N GLY A 113 -0.31 -12.74 3.41
CA GLY A 113 0.19 -13.23 2.14
C GLY A 113 1.00 -12.19 1.36
N ILE A 114 0.69 -10.91 1.52
CA ILE A 114 1.43 -9.88 0.80
C ILE A 114 2.84 -9.68 1.38
N GLU A 115 2.95 -9.77 2.69
CA GLU A 115 4.26 -9.73 3.35
C GLU A 115 5.10 -10.94 2.93
N HIS A 116 4.51 -12.12 2.95
CA HIS A 116 5.19 -13.34 2.54
C HIS A 116 5.67 -13.24 1.09
N ALA A 117 4.84 -12.71 0.21
CA ALA A 117 5.19 -12.58 -1.20
C ALA A 117 6.38 -11.63 -1.41
N VAL A 118 6.44 -10.53 -0.67
CA VAL A 118 7.55 -9.60 -0.75
C VAL A 118 8.84 -10.26 -0.25
N ARG A 119 8.78 -10.92 0.91
CA ARG A 119 9.97 -11.56 1.47
C ARG A 119 10.51 -12.64 0.55
N LYS A 120 9.60 -13.44 -0.03
CA LYS A 120 9.99 -14.47 -0.98
C LYS A 120 10.59 -13.86 -2.24
N ALA A 121 10.01 -12.78 -2.75
CA ALA A 121 10.51 -12.11 -3.94
C ALA A 121 11.94 -11.61 -3.74
N VAL A 122 12.21 -11.00 -2.59
CA VAL A 122 13.56 -10.51 -2.28
C VAL A 122 14.53 -11.67 -2.13
N THR A 123 14.15 -12.72 -1.40
CA THR A 123 14.99 -13.90 -1.24
C THR A 123 15.33 -14.55 -2.58
N ASP A 124 14.32 -14.74 -3.42
CA ASP A 124 14.52 -15.41 -4.71
C ASP A 124 15.35 -14.56 -5.68
N SER A 125 15.34 -13.24 -5.52
CA SER A 125 16.12 -12.35 -6.38
C SER A 125 17.63 -12.42 -6.11
N GLY A 126 18.00 -12.90 -4.95
CA GLY A 126 19.41 -12.91 -4.52
C GLY A 126 19.95 -11.55 -4.14
N LYS A 127 19.09 -10.52 -4.13
CA LYS A 127 19.50 -9.15 -3.78
C LYS A 127 19.30 -8.90 -2.31
N ASN A 128 20.10 -7.98 -1.75
CA ASN A 128 19.99 -7.60 -0.36
C ASN A 128 19.25 -6.26 -0.26
N ILE A 129 17.91 -6.32 -0.22
CA ILE A 129 17.06 -5.13 -0.21
C ILE A 129 16.40 -5.04 1.16
N PRO A 130 16.50 -3.89 1.86
CA PRO A 130 15.84 -3.76 3.16
C PRO A 130 14.32 -3.75 3.00
N VAL A 131 13.65 -4.51 3.85
CA VAL A 131 12.19 -4.64 3.85
C VAL A 131 11.67 -4.21 5.22
N ALA A 132 10.79 -3.22 5.23
CA ALA A 132 10.10 -2.78 6.43
C ALA A 132 8.63 -3.16 6.32
N VAL A 133 8.05 -3.67 7.40
CA VAL A 133 6.64 -4.04 7.43
C VAL A 133 5.92 -3.13 8.40
N ARG A 134 4.83 -2.51 7.94
CA ARG A 134 4.00 -1.63 8.75
C ARG A 134 2.59 -2.22 8.80
N ILE A 135 2.06 -2.37 9.99
CA ILE A 135 0.75 -2.99 10.19
C ILE A 135 -0.24 -1.91 10.57
N ILE A 136 -1.39 -1.90 9.88
CA ILE A 136 -2.45 -0.92 10.08
C ILE A 136 -3.65 -1.63 10.67
N THR A 137 -4.19 -1.09 11.77
CA THR A 137 -5.36 -1.66 12.40
C THR A 137 -6.62 -1.26 11.63
N THR A 138 -7.72 -1.96 11.90
CA THR A 138 -8.98 -1.67 11.22
C THR A 138 -9.56 -0.31 11.60
N ASP A 139 -9.13 0.29 12.71
CA ASP A 139 -9.51 1.66 13.05
C ASP A 139 -8.46 2.69 12.62
N GLY A 140 -7.49 2.29 11.83
CA GLY A 140 -6.60 3.23 11.13
C GLY A 140 -5.29 3.56 11.82
N ASN A 141 -4.97 2.89 12.91
CA ASN A 141 -3.71 3.15 13.62
C ASN A 141 -2.59 2.27 13.05
N VAL A 142 -1.37 2.79 13.11
CA VAL A 142 -0.19 2.03 12.70
C VAL A 142 0.46 1.45 13.94
N ILE A 143 0.70 0.17 13.93
CA ILE A 143 1.33 -0.51 15.06
C ILE A 143 2.65 -1.14 14.67
#